data_a85181be30b90fa3e141a5c236c37430
#
_entry.id   a85181be30b90fa3e141a5c236c37430
#
_cell.length_a   1.000
_cell.length_b   1.000
_cell.length_c   1.000
_cell.angle_alpha   90.00
_cell.angle_beta   90.00
_cell.angle_gamma   90.00
#
_symmetry.space_group_name_H-M   'P 1'
#
loop_
_entity.id
_entity.type
_entity.pdbx_description
1 polymer ?
#
loop_
_entity_poly.entity_id
_entity_poly.type
_entity_poly.pdbx_seq_one_letter_code
_entity_poly.pdbx_strand_id
1 'polypeptide(L)'
;PDVGFDIWHDGKLIEQWRIAPLTQRLGDVLGEAFLTQSLPLRIACDLPEGHDAPLGQPIAAVQVHGRVGLPDAARSRADQQYAYVNGRYVRDKVLSHAARSAYADVLHGQRQPVYVLYVQIDPARVDVNVHPTKIEVRFRDSRQVHQAVQHAIENALAQPRAAGSSLPADASQGSAN
;
A
#
# COMPACT_ATOMS: atom_id res chain seq x y z
N PRO A 1 3.12 -11.80 9.35
CA PRO A 1 2.10 -12.87 9.36
C PRO A 1 2.65 -14.20 9.87
N ASP A 2 3.92 -14.49 9.63
CA ASP A 2 4.55 -15.80 9.89
C ASP A 2 4.98 -16.01 11.35
N VAL A 3 4.75 -15.04 12.22
CA VAL A 3 5.10 -15.08 13.66
C VAL A 3 3.87 -14.73 14.49
N GLY A 4 3.64 -15.49 15.55
CA GLY A 4 2.64 -15.16 16.56
C GLY A 4 3.21 -14.21 17.61
N PHE A 5 2.33 -13.43 18.23
CA PHE A 5 2.68 -12.50 19.30
C PHE A 5 1.70 -12.64 20.47
N ASP A 6 2.22 -12.70 21.67
CA ASP A 6 1.47 -12.57 22.92
C ASP A 6 1.95 -11.32 23.65
N ILE A 7 1.06 -10.38 23.89
CA ILE A 7 1.36 -9.13 24.58
C ILE A 7 0.80 -9.19 25.99
N TRP A 8 1.68 -9.11 26.98
CA TRP A 8 1.36 -9.16 28.40
C TRP A 8 1.64 -7.82 29.06
N HIS A 9 0.76 -7.42 29.95
CA HIS A 9 0.95 -6.26 30.82
C HIS A 9 0.52 -6.63 32.24
N ASP A 10 1.40 -6.41 33.22
CA ASP A 10 1.20 -6.76 34.64
C ASP A 10 0.69 -8.19 34.85
N GLY A 11 1.29 -9.16 34.13
CA GLY A 11 0.90 -10.58 34.23
C GLY A 11 -0.43 -10.96 33.58
N LYS A 12 -1.10 -10.02 32.90
CA LYS A 12 -2.34 -10.23 32.18
C LYS A 12 -2.11 -10.21 30.68
N LEU A 13 -2.64 -11.22 29.98
CA LEU A 13 -2.62 -11.24 28.51
C LEU A 13 -3.55 -10.14 27.98
N ILE A 14 -2.98 -9.19 27.24
CA ILE A 14 -3.72 -8.07 26.64
C ILE A 14 -4.13 -8.38 25.21
N GLU A 15 -3.21 -8.89 24.39
CA GLU A 15 -3.43 -9.22 22.99
C GLU A 15 -2.73 -10.53 22.64
N GLN A 16 -3.35 -11.30 21.77
CA GLN A 16 -2.76 -12.51 21.22
C GLN A 16 -2.99 -12.53 19.69
N TRP A 17 -1.92 -12.50 18.91
CA TRP A 17 -2.00 -12.62 17.46
C TRP A 17 -1.32 -13.91 17.01
N ARG A 18 -2.10 -14.82 16.47
CA ARG A 18 -1.60 -16.09 15.94
C ARG A 18 -0.98 -15.90 14.54
N ILE A 19 -0.23 -16.88 14.09
CA ILE A 19 0.21 -16.94 12.69
C ILE A 19 -1.04 -16.92 11.79
N ALA A 20 -1.08 -15.99 10.85
CA ALA A 20 -2.24 -15.75 10.01
C ALA A 20 -1.84 -15.14 8.66
N PRO A 21 -2.67 -15.24 7.60
CA PRO A 21 -2.47 -14.51 6.37
C PRO A 21 -2.32 -13.00 6.60
N LEU A 22 -1.60 -12.31 5.74
CA LEU A 22 -1.32 -10.87 5.89
C LEU A 22 -2.60 -10.05 6.07
N THR A 23 -3.64 -10.33 5.30
CA THR A 23 -4.93 -9.62 5.41
C THR A 23 -5.55 -9.76 6.79
N GLN A 24 -5.56 -10.97 7.36
CA GLN A 24 -6.06 -11.19 8.70
C GLN A 24 -5.20 -10.45 9.74
N ARG A 25 -3.86 -10.55 9.63
CA ARG A 25 -2.96 -9.81 10.51
C ARG A 25 -3.19 -8.30 10.48
N LEU A 26 -3.48 -7.73 9.29
CA LEU A 26 -3.81 -6.31 9.18
C LEU A 26 -5.13 -5.97 9.91
N GLY A 27 -6.13 -6.86 9.83
CA GLY A 27 -7.37 -6.72 10.61
C GLY A 27 -7.14 -6.80 12.11
N ASP A 28 -6.35 -7.76 12.57
CA ASP A 28 -6.02 -7.94 13.98
C ASP A 28 -5.30 -6.71 14.58
N VAL A 29 -4.39 -6.08 13.80
CA VAL A 29 -3.56 -4.96 14.27
C VAL A 29 -4.22 -3.60 14.06
N LEU A 30 -4.84 -3.37 12.91
CA LEU A 30 -5.40 -2.07 12.50
C LEU A 30 -6.91 -1.98 12.71
N GLY A 31 -7.55 -3.09 13.04
CA GLY A 31 -8.99 -3.21 13.21
C GLY A 31 -9.74 -3.61 11.95
N GLU A 32 -10.88 -4.27 12.13
CA GLU A 32 -11.75 -4.74 11.06
C GLU A 32 -12.26 -3.57 10.18
N ALA A 33 -12.48 -2.40 10.79
CA ALA A 33 -12.87 -1.20 10.06
C ALA A 33 -11.84 -0.80 9.00
N PHE A 34 -10.54 -1.02 9.24
CA PHE A 34 -9.52 -0.77 8.23
C PHE A 34 -9.68 -1.70 7.02
N LEU A 35 -9.96 -2.99 7.24
CA LEU A 35 -10.15 -3.94 6.16
C LEU A 35 -11.37 -3.61 5.29
N THR A 36 -12.49 -3.27 5.93
CA THR A 36 -13.75 -2.95 5.23
C THR A 36 -13.70 -1.62 4.48
N GLN A 37 -12.89 -0.67 4.97
CA GLN A 37 -12.74 0.67 4.39
C GLN A 37 -11.45 0.83 3.58
N SER A 38 -10.82 -0.24 3.15
CA SER A 38 -9.61 -0.21 2.33
C SER A 38 -9.67 -1.17 1.16
N LEU A 39 -8.93 -0.86 0.13
CA LEU A 39 -8.81 -1.65 -1.09
C LEU A 39 -7.45 -2.33 -1.15
N PRO A 40 -7.36 -3.60 -1.58
CA PRO A 40 -6.08 -4.22 -1.88
C PRO A 40 -5.47 -3.58 -3.12
N LEU A 41 -4.14 -3.46 -3.13
CA LEU A 41 -3.39 -3.08 -4.32
C LEU A 41 -2.25 -4.04 -4.57
N ARG A 42 -1.92 -4.21 -5.83
CA ARG A 42 -0.72 -4.92 -6.28
C ARG A 42 -0.34 -4.46 -7.67
N ILE A 43 0.90 -4.05 -7.84
CA ILE A 43 1.48 -3.70 -9.13
C ILE A 43 2.94 -4.16 -9.18
N ALA A 44 3.40 -4.52 -10.36
CA ALA A 44 4.81 -4.67 -10.67
C ALA A 44 5.13 -3.74 -11.82
N CYS A 45 6.14 -2.90 -11.65
CA CYS A 45 6.62 -1.96 -12.65
C CYS A 45 8.09 -2.24 -12.93
N ASP A 46 8.44 -2.32 -14.20
CA ASP A 46 9.84 -2.39 -14.60
C ASP A 46 10.48 -1.00 -14.42
N LEU A 47 11.66 -0.99 -13.83
CA LEU A 47 12.46 0.21 -13.76
C LEU A 47 13.35 0.26 -15.01
N PRO A 48 13.56 1.46 -15.59
CA PRO A 48 14.48 1.60 -16.70
C PRO A 48 15.87 1.11 -16.30
N GLU A 49 16.51 0.41 -17.21
CA GLU A 49 17.91 0.00 -17.05
C GLU A 49 18.77 1.24 -16.84
N GLY A 50 19.63 1.21 -15.82
CA GLY A 50 20.68 2.21 -15.70
C GLY A 50 21.64 2.09 -16.89
N HIS A 51 22.27 3.20 -17.28
CA HIS A 51 23.23 3.26 -18.42
C HIS A 51 24.36 2.23 -18.35
N ASP A 52 24.54 1.58 -17.18
CA ASP A 52 25.61 0.61 -16.92
C ASP A 52 25.09 -0.83 -16.70
N ALA A 53 23.81 -1.12 -17.02
CA ALA A 53 23.30 -2.48 -16.88
C ALA A 53 23.88 -3.39 -17.99
N PRO A 54 24.49 -4.55 -17.64
CA PRO A 54 24.94 -5.52 -18.64
C PRO A 54 23.75 -6.02 -19.45
N LEU A 55 23.90 -6.07 -20.78
CA LEU A 55 22.90 -6.62 -21.69
C LEU A 55 22.49 -8.05 -21.25
N GLY A 56 21.19 -8.25 -21.00
CA GLY A 56 20.63 -9.53 -20.65
C GLY A 56 20.38 -9.81 -19.16
N GLN A 57 20.60 -8.82 -18.27
CA GLN A 57 20.12 -8.95 -16.89
C GLN A 57 18.62 -8.63 -16.80
N PRO A 58 17.86 -9.33 -15.89
CA PRO A 58 16.45 -9.03 -15.70
C PRO A 58 16.29 -7.57 -15.28
N ILE A 59 15.35 -6.88 -15.91
CA ILE A 59 14.97 -5.50 -15.57
C ILE A 59 14.57 -5.48 -14.11
N ALA A 60 15.19 -4.62 -13.33
CA ALA A 60 14.90 -4.52 -11.91
C ALA A 60 13.49 -3.93 -11.74
N ALA A 61 12.57 -4.77 -11.34
CA ALA A 61 11.18 -4.40 -11.09
C ALA A 61 11.01 -3.79 -9.70
N VAL A 62 10.16 -2.78 -9.59
CA VAL A 62 9.54 -2.38 -8.31
C VAL A 62 8.22 -3.10 -8.20
N GLN A 63 8.02 -3.83 -7.12
CA GLN A 63 6.74 -4.41 -6.76
C GLN A 63 6.14 -3.64 -5.59
N VAL A 64 4.91 -3.21 -5.75
CA VAL A 64 4.15 -2.54 -4.69
C VAL A 64 2.90 -3.33 -4.41
N HIS A 65 2.68 -3.70 -3.17
CA HIS A 65 1.45 -4.36 -2.73
C HIS A 65 1.03 -3.85 -1.36
N GLY A 66 -0.18 -4.15 -0.95
CA GLY A 66 -0.71 -3.72 0.34
C GLY A 66 -2.18 -3.35 0.28
N ARG A 67 -2.55 -2.37 1.09
CA ARG A 67 -3.92 -1.84 1.12
C ARG A 67 -3.92 -0.32 1.27
N VAL A 68 -4.88 0.32 0.63
CA VAL A 68 -5.11 1.78 0.71
C VAL A 68 -6.55 2.05 1.13
N GLY A 69 -6.73 2.98 2.06
CA GLY A 69 -8.04 3.37 2.54
C GLY A 69 -8.87 4.06 1.46
N LEU A 70 -10.17 3.82 1.48
CA LEU A 70 -11.12 4.64 0.72
C LEU A 70 -11.00 6.12 1.17
N PRO A 71 -11.37 7.09 0.33
CA PRO A 71 -11.33 8.52 0.71
C PRO A 71 -12.06 8.81 2.03
N ASP A 72 -13.16 8.13 2.29
CA ASP A 72 -13.95 8.29 3.52
C ASP A 72 -13.22 7.79 4.77
N ALA A 73 -12.28 6.86 4.64
CA ALA A 73 -11.44 6.37 5.73
C ALA A 73 -10.31 7.34 6.10
N ALA A 74 -10.09 8.41 5.32
CA ALA A 74 -9.03 9.38 5.58
C ALA A 74 -9.21 10.08 6.92
N ARG A 75 -8.11 10.40 7.57
CA ARG A 75 -8.05 10.94 8.93
C ARG A 75 -7.51 12.38 8.97
N SER A 76 -7.73 13.06 10.08
CA SER A 76 -7.14 14.39 10.33
C SER A 76 -5.62 14.28 10.64
N ARG A 77 -5.13 13.09 11.06
CA ARG A 77 -3.74 12.85 11.43
C ARG A 77 -3.14 11.74 10.57
N ALA A 78 -1.84 11.83 10.30
CA ALA A 78 -1.08 10.83 9.55
C ALA A 78 -0.58 9.68 10.46
N ASP A 79 -1.45 9.14 11.30
CA ASP A 79 -1.13 8.12 12.30
C ASP A 79 -1.36 6.67 11.83
N GLN A 80 -1.97 6.49 10.65
CA GLN A 80 -2.18 5.19 10.01
C GLN A 80 -1.56 5.14 8.60
N GLN A 81 -0.31 5.54 8.51
CA GLN A 81 0.48 5.51 7.27
C GLN A 81 1.70 4.62 7.48
N TYR A 82 1.60 3.38 7.00
CA TYR A 82 2.66 2.39 7.17
C TYR A 82 3.26 2.04 5.82
N ALA A 83 4.59 2.16 5.72
CA ALA A 83 5.34 1.77 4.54
C ALA A 83 6.50 0.86 4.93
N TYR A 84 6.73 -0.16 4.12
CA TYR A 84 7.81 -1.12 4.28
C TYR A 84 8.58 -1.25 2.97
N VAL A 85 9.90 -1.18 3.05
CA VAL A 85 10.80 -1.41 1.90
C VAL A 85 11.63 -2.66 2.19
N ASN A 86 11.51 -3.67 1.34
CA ASN A 86 12.17 -4.96 1.53
C ASN A 86 11.97 -5.54 2.94
N GLY A 87 10.74 -5.46 3.47
CA GLY A 87 10.37 -5.93 4.80
C GLY A 87 10.73 -5.00 5.96
N ARG A 88 11.42 -3.88 5.72
CA ARG A 88 11.79 -2.89 6.74
C ARG A 88 10.77 -1.77 6.81
N TYR A 89 10.27 -1.48 8.02
CA TYR A 89 9.45 -0.29 8.25
C TYR A 89 10.24 1.00 7.99
N VAL A 90 9.65 1.91 7.23
CA VAL A 90 10.27 3.20 6.88
C VAL A 90 9.27 4.36 7.01
N ARG A 91 9.82 5.53 7.29
CA ARG A 91 9.13 6.83 7.17
C ARG A 91 9.83 7.64 6.09
N ASP A 92 9.49 7.36 4.85
CA ASP A 92 10.16 7.93 3.69
C ASP A 92 9.29 8.98 3.01
N LYS A 93 9.93 10.09 2.59
CA LYS A 93 9.25 11.24 1.98
C LYS A 93 8.78 10.94 0.55
N VAL A 94 9.51 10.10 -0.20
CA VAL A 94 9.15 9.73 -1.57
C VAL A 94 7.85 8.92 -1.55
N LEU A 95 7.75 7.93 -0.65
CA LEU A 95 6.57 7.09 -0.52
C LEU A 95 5.36 7.85 0.00
N SER A 96 5.55 8.67 1.04
CA SER A 96 4.45 9.47 1.61
C SER A 96 3.95 10.54 0.64
N HIS A 97 4.84 11.15 -0.14
CA HIS A 97 4.47 12.11 -1.17
C HIS A 97 3.74 11.43 -2.33
N ALA A 98 4.20 10.27 -2.78
CA ALA A 98 3.54 9.48 -3.82
C ALA A 98 2.11 9.10 -3.41
N ALA A 99 1.93 8.62 -2.16
CA ALA A 99 0.61 8.31 -1.64
C ALA A 99 -0.29 9.57 -1.62
N ARG A 100 0.21 10.69 -1.11
CA ARG A 100 -0.56 11.95 -1.09
C ARG A 100 -0.93 12.41 -2.50
N SER A 101 -0.02 12.31 -3.46
CA SER A 101 -0.28 12.68 -4.86
C SER A 101 -1.40 11.84 -5.47
N ALA A 102 -1.42 10.53 -5.19
CA ALA A 102 -2.47 9.64 -5.69
C ALA A 102 -3.87 9.97 -5.15
N TYR A 103 -3.95 10.61 -3.99
CA TYR A 103 -5.21 11.03 -3.39
C TYR A 103 -5.58 12.48 -3.69
N ALA A 104 -4.77 13.23 -4.44
CA ALA A 104 -4.95 14.68 -4.64
C ALA A 104 -6.34 15.05 -5.17
N ASP A 105 -6.90 14.23 -6.07
CA ASP A 105 -8.21 14.50 -6.69
C ASP A 105 -9.41 14.03 -5.85
N VAL A 106 -9.18 13.22 -4.82
CA VAL A 106 -10.26 12.58 -4.05
C VAL A 106 -10.29 12.97 -2.58
N LEU A 107 -9.20 13.52 -2.05
CA LEU A 107 -9.15 14.05 -0.68
C LEU A 107 -9.13 15.58 -0.69
N HIS A 108 -10.05 16.15 0.06
CA HIS A 108 -10.15 17.60 0.24
C HIS A 108 -9.70 18.04 1.64
N GLY A 109 -9.12 19.22 1.73
CA GLY A 109 -8.69 19.83 2.98
C GLY A 109 -7.45 19.17 3.58
N GLN A 110 -7.41 19.11 4.92
CA GLN A 110 -6.26 18.61 5.70
C GLN A 110 -6.32 17.09 5.96
N ARG A 111 -7.18 16.36 5.25
CA ARG A 111 -7.32 14.92 5.48
C ARG A 111 -6.10 14.15 4.97
N GLN A 112 -5.71 13.12 5.72
CA GLN A 112 -4.55 12.28 5.45
C GLN A 112 -5.01 10.89 5.00
N PRO A 113 -4.45 10.34 3.92
CA PRO A 113 -4.77 8.99 3.49
C PRO A 113 -4.30 7.97 4.52
N VAL A 114 -5.00 6.85 4.58
CA VAL A 114 -4.66 5.67 5.40
C VAL A 114 -4.15 4.58 4.48
N TYR A 115 -3.01 3.99 4.80
CA TYR A 115 -2.44 2.93 3.96
C TYR A 115 -1.45 2.03 4.70
N VAL A 116 -1.29 0.82 4.17
CA VAL A 116 -0.18 -0.08 4.44
C VAL A 116 0.43 -0.49 3.11
N LEU A 117 1.64 -0.06 2.84
CA LEU A 117 2.37 -0.30 1.59
C LEU A 117 3.60 -1.16 1.83
N TYR A 118 3.76 -2.16 1.00
CA TYR A 118 4.96 -3.00 0.92
C TYR A 118 5.61 -2.78 -0.44
N VAL A 119 6.83 -2.27 -0.43
CA VAL A 119 7.63 -2.02 -1.62
C VAL A 119 8.79 -3.01 -1.64
N GLN A 120 8.86 -3.81 -2.68
CA GLN A 120 9.98 -4.70 -2.96
C GLN A 120 10.77 -4.15 -4.15
N ILE A 121 12.05 -3.96 -3.95
CA ILE A 121 12.97 -3.39 -4.93
C ILE A 121 14.34 -4.06 -4.77
N ASP A 122 15.12 -4.11 -5.85
CA ASP A 122 16.50 -4.59 -5.78
C ASP A 122 17.27 -3.83 -4.68
N PRO A 123 17.87 -4.52 -3.71
CA PRO A 123 18.66 -3.91 -2.66
C PRO A 123 19.78 -2.97 -3.16
N ALA A 124 20.32 -3.21 -4.36
CA ALA A 124 21.32 -2.36 -4.98
C ALA A 124 20.77 -0.97 -5.39
N ARG A 125 19.43 -0.81 -5.47
CA ARG A 125 18.75 0.42 -5.85
C ARG A 125 18.21 1.22 -4.66
N VAL A 126 18.44 0.77 -3.43
CA VAL A 126 18.01 1.46 -2.21
C VAL A 126 19.12 1.44 -1.17
N ASP A 127 19.46 2.62 -0.65
CA ASP A 127 20.38 2.76 0.46
C ASP A 127 19.57 2.92 1.77
N VAL A 128 19.81 2.03 2.71
CA VAL A 128 19.15 2.02 4.04
C VAL A 128 20.03 2.66 5.13
N ASN A 129 21.27 3.00 4.80
CA ASN A 129 22.23 3.56 5.76
C ASN A 129 22.31 5.09 5.67
N VAL A 130 21.16 5.76 5.60
CA VAL A 130 21.08 7.22 5.50
C VAL A 130 20.75 7.92 6.81
N HIS A 131 20.24 7.18 7.82
CA HIS A 131 19.91 7.72 9.13
C HIS A 131 20.24 6.71 10.26
N PRO A 132 20.68 7.15 11.44
CA PRO A 132 21.02 6.26 12.56
C PRO A 132 19.89 5.31 12.96
N THR A 133 18.62 5.77 12.92
CA THR A 133 17.44 4.95 13.24
C THR A 133 17.02 4.02 12.09
N LYS A 134 17.61 4.18 10.90
CA LYS A 134 17.32 3.39 9.68
C LYS A 134 15.86 3.33 9.29
N ILE A 135 15.08 4.35 9.67
CA ILE A 135 13.67 4.50 9.25
C ILE A 135 13.52 5.30 7.96
N GLU A 136 14.60 5.95 7.49
CA GLU A 136 14.66 6.62 6.19
C GLU A 136 15.49 5.79 5.23
N VAL A 137 15.15 5.84 3.96
CA VAL A 137 15.88 5.18 2.87
C VAL A 137 16.16 6.19 1.76
N ARG A 138 17.13 5.87 0.90
CA ARG A 138 17.40 6.66 -0.30
C ARG A 138 17.29 5.75 -1.53
N PHE A 139 16.33 6.03 -2.38
CA PHE A 139 16.18 5.35 -3.65
C PHE A 139 17.12 5.96 -4.70
N ARG A 140 17.78 5.15 -5.51
CA ARG A 140 18.53 5.62 -6.68
C ARG A 140 17.60 6.29 -7.70
N ASP A 141 16.47 5.63 -7.96
CA ASP A 141 15.47 6.07 -8.95
C ASP A 141 14.21 6.56 -8.23
N SER A 142 14.36 7.55 -7.35
CA SER A 142 13.26 8.05 -6.50
C SER A 142 12.02 8.48 -7.28
N ARG A 143 12.21 9.04 -8.50
CA ARG A 143 11.11 9.45 -9.37
C ARG A 143 10.29 8.26 -9.86
N GLN A 144 10.93 7.19 -10.30
CA GLN A 144 10.26 5.97 -10.77
C GLN A 144 9.56 5.24 -9.62
N VAL A 145 10.19 5.18 -8.45
CA VAL A 145 9.54 4.62 -7.24
C VAL A 145 8.30 5.43 -6.86
N HIS A 146 8.40 6.76 -6.88
CA HIS A 146 7.27 7.66 -6.66
C HIS A 146 6.13 7.36 -7.65
N GLN A 147 6.42 7.32 -8.95
CA GLN A 147 5.42 7.04 -9.98
C GLN A 147 4.79 5.64 -9.83
N ALA A 148 5.59 4.61 -9.54
CA ALA A 148 5.09 3.26 -9.32
C ALA A 148 4.10 3.18 -8.15
N VAL A 149 4.43 3.81 -7.02
CA VAL A 149 3.56 3.85 -5.84
C VAL A 149 2.29 4.67 -6.12
N GLN A 150 2.43 5.84 -6.75
CA GLN A 150 1.30 6.68 -7.12
C GLN A 150 0.31 5.93 -8.02
N HIS A 151 0.78 5.33 -9.11
CA HIS A 151 -0.06 4.58 -10.04
C HIS A 151 -0.70 3.35 -9.41
N ALA A 152 0.01 2.64 -8.51
CA ALA A 152 -0.55 1.52 -7.77
C ALA A 152 -1.80 1.94 -6.97
N ILE A 153 -1.71 3.07 -6.29
CA ILE A 153 -2.81 3.61 -5.48
C ILE A 153 -3.94 4.15 -6.36
N GLU A 154 -3.63 4.92 -7.39
CA GLU A 154 -4.61 5.45 -8.34
C GLU A 154 -5.41 4.32 -9.00
N ASN A 155 -4.75 3.26 -9.44
CA ASN A 155 -5.39 2.08 -10.02
C ASN A 155 -6.32 1.38 -9.03
N ALA A 156 -5.90 1.23 -7.77
CA ALA A 156 -6.75 0.64 -6.74
C ALA A 156 -7.98 1.51 -6.47
N LEU A 157 -7.83 2.83 -6.37
CA LEU A 157 -8.93 3.77 -6.13
C LEU A 157 -9.90 3.89 -7.31
N ALA A 158 -9.45 3.60 -8.54
CA ALA A 158 -10.29 3.60 -9.73
C ALA A 158 -11.23 2.39 -9.83
N GLN A 159 -10.87 1.24 -9.25
CA GLN A 159 -11.63 -0.02 -9.35
C GLN A 159 -13.09 0.07 -8.84
N PRO A 160 -13.42 0.69 -7.71
CA PRO A 160 -14.81 0.77 -7.23
C PRO A 160 -15.74 1.54 -8.15
N ARG A 161 -15.21 2.50 -8.90
CA ARG A 161 -16.00 3.28 -9.87
C ARG A 161 -16.44 2.45 -11.07
N ALA A 162 -15.61 1.52 -11.51
CA ALA A 162 -15.93 0.60 -12.61
C ALA A 162 -16.97 -0.45 -12.19
N ALA A 163 -16.94 -0.94 -10.96
CA ALA A 163 -17.92 -1.91 -10.45
C ALA A 163 -19.31 -1.29 -10.21
N GLY A 164 -19.40 0.02 -9.96
CA GLY A 164 -20.69 0.73 -9.78
C GLY A 164 -21.43 1.06 -11.09
N SER A 165 -20.75 0.91 -12.24
CA SER A 165 -21.32 1.26 -13.57
C SER A 165 -21.99 0.10 -14.31
N SER A 166 -21.89 -1.13 -13.80
CA SER A 166 -22.53 -2.32 -14.38
C SER A 166 -23.74 -2.76 -13.56
N LEU A 167 -24.82 -1.99 -13.60
CA LEU A 167 -26.14 -2.52 -13.31
C LEU A 167 -26.60 -3.30 -14.57
N PRO A 168 -26.93 -4.58 -14.47
CA PRO A 168 -27.56 -5.28 -15.58
C PRO A 168 -28.91 -4.63 -15.81
N ALA A 169 -29.13 -4.17 -17.05
CA ALA A 169 -30.44 -3.79 -17.50
C ALA A 169 -31.37 -5.01 -17.40
N ASP A 170 -32.35 -4.91 -16.54
CA ASP A 170 -33.42 -5.88 -16.37
C ASP A 170 -34.15 -6.09 -17.70
N ALA A 171 -34.01 -7.28 -18.26
CA ALA A 171 -34.76 -7.71 -19.42
C ALA A 171 -36.14 -8.19 -18.95
N SER A 172 -37.05 -7.25 -18.73
CA SER A 172 -38.47 -7.55 -18.67
C SER A 172 -38.97 -7.91 -20.07
N GLN A 173 -38.93 -9.18 -20.41
CA GLN A 173 -39.77 -9.69 -21.49
C GLN A 173 -41.10 -10.19 -20.92
N GLY A 174 -42.10 -9.32 -21.05
CA GLY A 174 -43.49 -9.74 -20.94
C GLY A 174 -43.84 -10.72 -22.05
N SER A 175 -44.29 -11.88 -21.66
CA SER A 175 -44.97 -12.79 -22.52
C SER A 175 -46.47 -12.51 -22.39
N ALA A 176 -47.05 -11.96 -23.48
CA ALA A 176 -48.48 -11.94 -23.68
C ALA A 176 -48.86 -13.10 -24.59
N ASN A 177 -49.74 -13.89 -24.13
CA ASN A 177 -50.88 -14.44 -24.86
C ASN A 177 -51.82 -15.04 -23.95
#